data_7cc26867879286ca42da8a886d288919
#
_entry.id   7cc26867879286ca42da8a886d288919
#
_cell.length_a   1.000
_cell.length_b   1.000
_cell.length_c   1.000
_cell.angle_alpha   90.00
_cell.angle_beta   90.00
_cell.angle_gamma   90.00
#
_symmetry.space_group_name_H-M   'P 1'
#
loop_
_entity.id
_entity.type
_entity.pdbx_description
1 polymer ?
#
loop_
_entity_poly.entity_id
_entity_poly.type
_entity_poly.pdbx_seq_one_letter_code
_entity_poly.pdbx_strand_id
1 'polypeptide(L)' 'MEYELVREIPNLCPNNQMRDIFFEEVETVDPVAYVRRLLDKSQVEITADHQPNGTVTVYAVADGLTQKFIFTPI' A
#
# COMPACT_ATOMS: atom_id res chain seq x y z
N MET A 1 0.45 -16.01 5.35
CA MET A 1 -0.96 -15.65 5.22
C MET A 1 -1.19 -14.98 3.88
N GLU A 2 -2.23 -15.36 3.18
CA GLU A 2 -2.54 -14.77 1.88
C GLU A 2 -3.44 -13.56 2.03
N TYR A 3 -3.14 -12.54 1.24
CA TYR A 3 -3.92 -11.29 1.21
C TYR A 3 -4.25 -10.93 -0.22
N GLU A 4 -5.43 -10.33 -0.38
CA GLU A 4 -5.71 -9.56 -1.57
C GLU A 4 -5.15 -8.16 -1.36
N LEU A 5 -4.23 -7.75 -2.21
CA LEU A 5 -3.61 -6.44 -2.13
C LEU A 5 -4.21 -5.51 -3.17
N VAL A 6 -4.71 -4.37 -2.70
CA VAL A 6 -5.14 -3.28 -3.56
C VAL A 6 -4.16 -2.12 -3.36
N ARG A 7 -3.52 -1.70 -4.44
CA ARG A 7 -2.59 -0.56 -4.41
C ARG A 7 -3.27 0.63 -5.09
N GLU A 8 -3.31 1.74 -4.39
CA GLU A 8 -3.79 3.01 -4.95
C GLU A 8 -2.59 3.96 -5.03
N ILE A 9 -2.24 4.34 -6.25
CA ILE A 9 -1.12 5.24 -6.52
C ILE A 9 -1.68 6.54 -7.08
N PRO A 10 -1.31 7.72 -6.52
CA PRO A 10 -1.79 8.98 -7.06
C PRO A 10 -1.26 9.18 -8.48
N ASN A 11 -2.15 9.63 -9.35
CA ASN A 11 -1.79 9.97 -10.72
C ASN A 11 -1.27 11.41 -10.76
N LEU A 12 -0.08 11.60 -11.33
CA LEU A 12 0.59 12.89 -11.35
C LEU A 12 0.18 13.78 -12.54
N CYS A 13 -0.74 13.35 -13.38
CA CYS A 13 -1.23 14.19 -14.48
C CYS A 13 -1.97 15.41 -13.93
N PRO A 14 -1.59 16.65 -14.31
CA PRO A 14 -2.14 17.87 -13.69
C PRO A 14 -3.66 18.02 -13.80
N ASN A 15 -4.27 17.46 -14.83
CA ASN A 15 -5.71 17.58 -15.05
C ASN A 15 -6.47 16.30 -14.73
N ASN A 16 -5.82 15.34 -14.08
CA ASN A 16 -6.42 14.05 -13.80
C ASN A 16 -6.32 13.78 -12.30
N GLN A 17 -7.48 13.70 -11.64
CA GLN A 17 -7.56 13.38 -10.21
C GLN A 17 -7.76 11.89 -9.96
N MET A 18 -7.69 11.08 -11.01
CA MET A 18 -7.85 9.64 -10.87
C MET A 18 -6.59 9.03 -10.27
N ARG A 19 -6.80 7.96 -9.51
CA ARG A 19 -5.71 7.16 -8.97
C ARG A 19 -5.58 5.89 -9.77
N ASP A 20 -4.35 5.45 -9.99
CA ASP A 20 -4.11 4.14 -10.56
C ASP A 20 -4.34 3.10 -9.48
N ILE A 21 -5.18 2.11 -9.79
CA ILE A 21 -5.54 1.05 -8.86
C ILE A 21 -5.07 -0.28 -9.43
N PHE A 22 -4.29 -1.02 -8.64
CA PHE A 22 -3.77 -2.33 -9.01
C PHE A 22 -4.25 -3.37 -8.02
N PHE A 23 -4.63 -4.53 -8.53
CA PHE A 23 -5.09 -5.66 -7.71
C PHE A 23 -4.14 -6.82 -7.89
N GLU A 24 -3.73 -7.44 -6.78
CA GLU A 24 -2.93 -8.66 -6.84
C GLU A 24 -3.13 -9.49 -5.57
N GLU A 25 -2.79 -10.78 -5.65
CA GLU A 25 -2.78 -11.65 -4.48
C GLU A 25 -1.34 -11.82 -4.04
N VAL A 26 -1.09 -11.67 -2.74
CA VAL A 26 0.25 -11.76 -2.18
C VAL A 26 0.25 -12.64 -0.94
N GLU A 27 1.37 -13.29 -0.68
CA GLU A 27 1.56 -14.02 0.55
C GLU A 27 2.64 -13.32 1.37
N THR A 28 2.30 -12.93 2.59
CA THR A 28 3.23 -12.31 3.51
C THR A 28 2.76 -12.51 4.95
N VAL A 29 3.70 -12.55 5.87
CA VAL A 29 3.40 -12.58 7.30
C VAL A 29 3.31 -11.17 7.88
N ASP A 30 3.88 -10.18 7.18
CA ASP A 30 3.91 -8.80 7.66
C ASP A 30 3.71 -7.83 6.49
N PRO A 31 2.49 -7.28 6.34
CA PRO A 31 2.21 -6.33 5.27
C PRO A 31 3.12 -5.10 5.26
N VAL A 32 3.51 -4.59 6.43
CA VAL A 32 4.41 -3.44 6.51
C VAL A 32 5.78 -3.78 5.93
N ALA A 33 6.32 -4.95 6.28
CA ALA A 33 7.59 -5.39 5.74
C ALA A 33 7.52 -5.60 4.23
N TYR A 34 6.39 -6.11 3.73
CA TYR A 34 6.16 -6.27 2.30
C TYR A 34 6.26 -4.93 1.57
N VAL A 35 5.60 -3.89 2.10
CA VAL A 35 5.62 -2.56 1.50
C VAL A 35 7.02 -1.95 1.55
N ARG A 36 7.75 -2.14 2.65
CA ARG A 36 9.13 -1.66 2.76
C ARG A 36 10.04 -2.24 1.68
N ARG A 37 9.92 -3.54 1.43
CA ARG A 37 10.70 -4.20 0.38
C ARG A 37 10.32 -3.68 -1.01
N LEU A 38 9.03 -3.50 -1.23
CA LEU A 38 8.51 -3.07 -2.52
C LEU A 38 9.02 -1.68 -2.89
N LEU A 39 9.11 -0.79 -1.93
CA LEU A 39 9.49 0.59 -2.19
C LEU A 39 11.00 0.83 -2.13
N ASP A 40 11.73 0.04 -1.37
CA ASP A 40 13.20 0.04 -1.29
C ASP A 40 13.83 1.43 -1.36
N LYS A 41 13.24 2.39 -0.64
CA LYS A 41 13.75 3.76 -0.55
C LYS A 41 14.11 4.08 0.89
N SER A 42 15.21 4.80 1.08
CA SER A 42 15.72 5.13 2.40
C SER A 42 14.89 6.17 3.15
N GLN A 43 14.03 6.91 2.47
CA GLN A 43 13.24 7.99 3.08
C GLN A 43 11.74 7.79 2.82
N VAL A 44 11.22 6.66 3.25
CA VAL A 44 9.80 6.36 3.15
C VAL A 44 9.22 6.36 4.55
N GLU A 45 8.17 7.15 4.77
CA GLU A 45 7.38 7.06 5.99
C GLU A 45 6.26 6.05 5.78
N ILE A 46 6.20 5.05 6.65
CA ILE A 46 5.19 4.00 6.57
C ILE A 46 4.34 4.03 7.83
N THR A 47 3.03 4.12 7.63
CA THR A 47 2.05 4.06 8.69
C THR A 47 1.08 2.93 8.39
N ALA A 48 0.75 2.12 9.37
CA ALA A 48 -0.16 1.01 9.19
C ALA A 48 -1.39 1.17 10.10
N ASP A 49 -2.55 0.86 9.55
CA ASP A 49 -3.80 0.83 10.29
C ASP A 49 -4.34 -0.60 10.28
N HIS A 50 -4.45 -1.22 11.45
CA HIS A 50 -4.93 -2.58 11.61
C HIS A 50 -6.38 -2.57 12.02
N GLN A 51 -7.22 -3.19 11.22
CA GLN A 51 -8.65 -3.27 11.49
C GLN A 51 -9.02 -4.58 12.19
N PRO A 52 -10.13 -4.61 12.96
CA PRO A 52 -10.52 -5.80 13.69
C PRO A 52 -10.78 -7.04 12.82
N ASN A 53 -11.16 -6.84 11.56
CA ASN A 53 -11.41 -7.95 10.62
C ASN A 53 -10.14 -8.54 10.01
N GLY A 54 -8.96 -8.05 10.41
CA GLY A 54 -7.70 -8.52 9.87
C GLY A 54 -7.19 -7.72 8.68
N THR A 55 -7.96 -6.79 8.16
CA THR A 55 -7.51 -5.91 7.07
C THR A 55 -6.44 -4.95 7.59
N VAL A 56 -5.36 -4.82 6.83
CA VAL A 56 -4.27 -3.90 7.16
C VAL A 56 -4.15 -2.88 6.03
N THR A 57 -4.30 -1.61 6.36
CA THR A 57 -4.10 -0.53 5.41
C THR A 57 -2.76 0.12 5.70
N VAL A 58 -1.88 0.13 4.70
CA VAL A 58 -0.54 0.70 4.84
C VAL A 58 -0.45 1.95 3.97
N TYR A 59 -0.02 3.03 4.58
CA TYR A 59 0.23 4.29 3.88
C TYR A 59 1.72 4.50 3.80
N ALA A 60 2.23 4.71 2.60
CA ALA A 60 3.64 4.97 2.37
C ALA A 60 3.81 6.35 1.73
N VAL A 61 4.54 7.21 2.40
CA VAL A 61 4.80 8.58 1.91
C VAL A 61 6.26 8.68 1.49
N ALA A 62 6.48 8.97 0.22
CA ALA A 62 7.81 9.17 -0.34
C ALA A 62 7.75 10.30 -1.36
N ASP A 63 8.71 11.21 -1.29
CA ASP A 63 8.82 12.34 -2.24
C ASP A 63 7.53 13.18 -2.30
N GLY A 64 6.84 13.34 -1.17
CA GLY A 64 5.59 14.08 -1.09
C GLY A 64 4.37 13.37 -1.66
N LEU A 65 4.52 12.12 -2.06
CA LEU A 65 3.43 11.31 -2.61
C LEU A 65 3.02 10.22 -1.62
N THR A 66 1.72 10.06 -1.44
CA THR A 66 1.17 9.02 -0.58
C THR A 66 0.63 7.88 -1.41
N GLN A 67 1.15 6.68 -1.20
CA GLN A 67 0.62 5.45 -1.78
C GLN A 67 -0.14 4.69 -0.70
N LYS A 68 -1.27 4.11 -1.09
CA LYS A 68 -2.10 3.35 -0.18
C LYS A 68 -2.11 1.88 -0.58
N PHE A 69 -1.89 1.01 0.38
CA PHE A 69 -1.88 -0.44 0.19
C PHE A 69 -2.89 -1.05 1.14
N ILE A 70 -3.89 -1.72 0.60
CA ILE A 70 -4.94 -2.37 1.40
C ILE A 70 -4.75 -3.88 1.30
N PHE A 71 -4.44 -4.51 2.44
CA PHE A 71 -4.24 -5.95 2.54
C PHE A 71 -5.47 -6.57 3.21
N THR A 72 -6.25 -7.29 2.44
CA THR A 72 -7.43 -7.99 2.94
C THR A 72 -7.14 -9.48 3.01
N PRO A 73 -7.28 -10.13 4.18
CA PRO A 73 -7.05 -11.57 4.30
C PRO A 73 -7.99 -12.37 3.40
N ILE A 74 -7.43 -13.37 2.76
CA ILE A 74 -8.20 -14.27 1.91
C ILE A 74 -8.54 -15.54 2.71
#